data_58a065774ed3621bd6a333697ce66b4b
#
_entry.id   58a065774ed3621bd6a333697ce66b4b
#
_cell.length_a   1.000
_cell.length_b   1.000
_cell.length_c   1.000
_cell.angle_alpha   90.00
_cell.angle_beta   90.00
_cell.angle_gamma   90.00
#
_symmetry.space_group_name_H-M   'P 1'
#
loop_
_entity.id
_entity.type
_entity.pdbx_description
1 polymer ?
#
loop_
_entity_poly.entity_id
_entity_poly.type
_entity_poly.pdbx_seq_one_letter_code
_entity_poly.pdbx_strand_id
1 'polypeptide(L)'
;MYAKGLAMSLGRPLIGVHHHEGHLFAPGLSEPELSPPFVALLVSGGHTMLLDVPAWGDYRLLGQTLDDAAGEAFDKVGTMLGLPYPAGAAVEKLARDGHDVRDTLPRPIPQDIADPAGKPHAFSFTGLKTALL
;
A
#
# COMPACT_ATOMS: atom_id res chain seq x y z
N MET A 1 12.75 -5.03 -19.62
CA MET A 1 13.48 -5.35 -20.88
C MET A 1 13.66 -4.11 -21.75
N TYR A 2 12.60 -3.35 -22.09
CA TYR A 2 12.66 -2.20 -23.00
C TYR A 2 13.73 -1.15 -22.62
N ALA A 3 13.74 -0.67 -21.38
CA ALA A 3 14.73 0.34 -20.92
C ALA A 3 16.19 -0.14 -21.05
N LYS A 4 16.47 -1.42 -20.79
CA LYS A 4 17.80 -1.99 -20.99
C LYS A 4 18.19 -2.01 -22.45
N GLY A 5 17.29 -2.42 -23.36
CA GLY A 5 17.53 -2.40 -24.81
C GLY A 5 17.80 -0.99 -25.34
N LEU A 6 17.02 -0.02 -24.86
CA LEU A 6 17.20 1.39 -25.24
C LEU A 6 18.55 1.94 -24.75
N ALA A 7 18.91 1.69 -23.50
CA ALA A 7 20.19 2.12 -22.95
C ALA A 7 21.38 1.52 -23.72
N MET A 8 21.31 0.23 -24.07
CA MET A 8 22.33 -0.44 -24.87
C MET A 8 22.45 0.17 -26.29
N SER A 9 21.33 0.39 -26.98
CA SER A 9 21.31 0.92 -28.33
C SER A 9 21.82 2.36 -28.41
N LEU A 10 21.61 3.14 -27.35
CA LEU A 10 22.04 4.54 -27.26
C LEU A 10 23.42 4.71 -26.60
N GLY A 11 24.05 3.65 -26.14
CA GLY A 11 25.32 3.70 -25.40
C GLY A 11 25.23 4.54 -24.13
N ARG A 12 24.06 4.50 -23.43
CA ARG A 12 23.82 5.28 -22.22
C ARG A 12 23.78 4.40 -20.97
N PRO A 13 24.30 4.87 -19.84
CA PRO A 13 24.16 4.16 -18.57
C PRO A 13 22.70 4.06 -18.16
N LEU A 14 22.33 2.96 -17.50
CA LEU A 14 20.99 2.73 -16.92
C LEU A 14 21.12 2.59 -15.41
N ILE A 15 20.41 3.42 -14.69
CA ILE A 15 20.31 3.36 -13.23
C ILE A 15 18.96 2.74 -12.86
N GLY A 16 18.99 1.64 -12.10
CA GLY A 16 17.79 1.01 -11.55
C GLY A 16 17.37 1.73 -10.27
N VAL A 17 16.11 2.13 -10.19
CA VAL A 17 15.51 2.70 -8.97
C VAL A 17 14.45 1.73 -8.46
N HIS A 18 14.45 1.48 -7.15
CA HIS A 18 13.44 0.61 -6.54
C HIS A 18 12.08 1.31 -6.49
N HIS A 19 11.03 0.63 -6.97
CA HIS A 19 9.68 1.21 -7.07
C HIS A 19 9.14 1.75 -5.74
N HIS A 20 9.28 1.00 -4.66
CA HIS A 20 8.82 1.44 -3.33
C HIS A 20 9.64 2.62 -2.80
N GLU A 21 10.92 2.67 -3.12
CA GLU A 21 11.76 3.83 -2.78
C GLU A 21 11.28 5.09 -3.51
N GLY A 22 10.86 4.96 -4.77
CA GLY A 22 10.20 6.05 -5.50
C GLY A 22 8.95 6.58 -4.79
N HIS A 23 8.14 5.69 -4.20
CA HIS A 23 6.99 6.09 -3.38
C HIS A 23 7.40 6.80 -2.09
N LEU A 24 8.50 6.37 -1.44
CA LEU A 24 9.01 7.01 -0.22
C LEU A 24 9.55 8.43 -0.47
N PHE A 25 10.09 8.68 -1.65
CA PHE A 25 10.60 10.00 -2.05
C PHE A 25 9.50 10.94 -2.57
N ALA A 26 8.37 10.41 -3.06
CA ALA A 26 7.31 11.22 -3.68
C ALA A 26 6.77 12.33 -2.76
N PRO A 27 6.53 12.13 -1.45
CA PRO A 27 6.11 13.20 -0.55
C PRO A 27 7.08 14.37 -0.47
N GLY A 28 8.39 14.13 -0.62
CA GLY A 28 9.40 15.19 -0.65
C GLY A 28 9.28 16.16 -1.82
N LEU A 29 8.47 15.86 -2.85
CA LEU A 29 8.18 16.80 -3.93
C LEU A 29 7.26 17.94 -3.48
N SER A 30 6.36 17.69 -2.54
CA SER A 30 5.46 18.68 -1.94
C SER A 30 5.96 19.18 -0.59
N GLU A 31 6.74 18.39 0.12
CA GLU A 31 7.29 18.68 1.44
C GLU A 31 8.84 18.59 1.41
N PRO A 32 9.54 19.61 0.88
CA PRO A 32 10.99 19.55 0.68
C PRO A 32 11.80 19.37 1.97
N GLU A 33 11.23 19.76 3.12
CA GLU A 33 11.84 19.61 4.46
C GLU A 33 11.72 18.18 5.01
N LEU A 34 10.98 17.28 4.33
CA LEU A 34 10.84 15.91 4.77
C LEU A 34 12.17 15.17 4.71
N SER A 35 12.67 14.77 5.85
CA SER A 35 13.93 14.04 5.98
C SER A 35 13.84 12.98 7.08
N PRO A 36 14.58 11.87 6.96
CA PRO A 36 14.66 10.89 8.04
C PRO A 36 15.18 11.49 9.36
N PRO A 37 14.84 10.89 10.53
CA PRO A 37 14.07 9.66 10.64
C PRO A 37 12.56 9.88 10.59
N PHE A 38 11.82 8.93 9.99
CA PHE A 38 10.35 8.91 10.01
C PHE A 38 9.81 7.48 9.84
N VAL A 39 8.53 7.29 10.13
CA VAL A 39 7.81 6.05 9.81
C VAL A 39 6.93 6.31 8.59
N ALA A 40 7.02 5.45 7.59
CA ALA A 40 6.24 5.54 6.36
C ALA A 40 5.20 4.43 6.30
N LEU A 41 3.94 4.80 6.00
CA LEU A 41 2.89 3.88 5.61
C LEU A 41 2.73 3.96 4.08
N LEU A 42 3.17 2.91 3.38
CA LEU A 42 3.01 2.79 1.94
C LEU A 42 1.75 1.99 1.65
N VAL A 43 0.79 2.64 0.98
CA VAL A 43 -0.51 2.06 0.61
C VAL A 43 -0.75 2.22 -0.88
N SER A 44 -1.01 1.11 -1.57
CA SER A 44 -1.29 1.10 -3.00
C SER A 44 -2.22 -0.06 -3.37
N GLY A 45 -2.51 -0.21 -4.67
CA GLY A 45 -3.26 -1.37 -5.19
C GLY A 45 -2.53 -2.71 -5.03
N GLY A 46 -1.20 -2.71 -4.95
CA GLY A 46 -0.41 -3.94 -4.86
C GLY A 46 0.35 -4.12 -3.54
N HIS A 47 0.46 -3.08 -2.73
CA HIS A 47 1.29 -3.11 -1.52
C HIS A 47 0.63 -2.35 -0.38
N THR A 48 0.74 -2.91 0.82
CA THR A 48 0.47 -2.22 2.09
C THR A 48 1.55 -2.61 3.07
N MET A 49 2.39 -1.65 3.44
CA MET A 49 3.53 -1.90 4.34
C MET A 49 3.84 -0.69 5.21
N LEU A 50 4.31 -0.97 6.41
CA LEU A 50 4.82 0.00 7.36
C LEU A 50 6.34 -0.12 7.43
N LEU A 51 7.04 0.99 7.26
CA LEU A 51 8.50 1.05 7.19
C LEU A 51 9.03 2.03 8.22
N ASP A 52 10.06 1.65 8.94
CA ASP A 52 10.94 2.57 9.67
C ASP A 52 12.05 3.03 8.72
N VAL A 53 12.21 4.33 8.62
CA VAL A 53 13.19 4.99 7.74
C VAL A 53 14.13 5.82 8.61
N PRO A 54 15.15 5.23 9.22
CA PRO A 54 16.11 5.97 10.06
C PRO A 54 17.04 6.87 9.23
N ALA A 55 17.30 6.51 7.97
CA ALA A 55 18.08 7.29 7.01
C ALA A 55 17.66 6.93 5.59
N TRP A 56 17.92 7.81 4.62
CA TRP A 56 17.75 7.47 3.22
C TRP A 56 18.64 6.29 2.84
N GLY A 57 18.03 5.26 2.24
CA GLY A 57 18.72 4.00 1.89
C GLY A 57 18.74 2.94 3.01
N ASP A 58 18.31 3.27 4.23
CA ASP A 58 18.09 2.32 5.33
C ASP A 58 16.58 2.19 5.59
N TYR A 59 16.00 1.07 5.19
CA TYR A 59 14.57 0.81 5.29
C TYR A 59 14.34 -0.49 6.07
N ARG A 60 13.59 -0.40 7.17
CA ARG A 60 13.27 -1.53 8.03
C ARG A 60 11.79 -1.82 7.97
N LEU A 61 11.43 -2.99 7.47
CA LEU A 61 10.05 -3.42 7.41
C LEU A 61 9.53 -3.71 8.84
N LEU A 62 8.58 -2.90 9.31
CA LEU A 62 7.89 -3.09 10.58
C LEU A 62 6.69 -4.03 10.43
N GLY A 63 6.00 -3.97 9.30
CA GLY A 63 4.87 -4.84 8.99
C GLY A 63 4.39 -4.65 7.56
N GLN A 64 3.62 -5.62 7.09
CA GLN A 64 3.01 -5.58 5.75
C GLN A 64 1.69 -6.36 5.76
N THR A 65 0.93 -6.25 4.68
CA THR A 65 -0.25 -7.08 4.53
C THR A 65 0.12 -8.56 4.37
N LEU A 66 -0.67 -9.42 5.00
CA LEU A 66 -0.55 -10.88 4.92
C LEU A 66 -1.35 -11.48 3.75
N ASP A 67 -2.25 -10.67 3.19
CA ASP A 67 -3.17 -11.06 2.14
C ASP A 67 -3.35 -9.93 1.12
N ASP A 68 -4.58 -9.45 0.89
CA ASP A 68 -4.84 -8.37 -0.05
C ASP A 68 -4.15 -7.07 0.39
N ALA A 69 -3.68 -6.26 -0.54
CA ALA A 69 -3.32 -4.88 -0.26
C ALA A 69 -4.59 -4.04 -0.01
N ALA A 70 -4.46 -2.92 0.70
CA ALA A 70 -5.62 -2.06 0.98
C ALA A 70 -6.33 -1.58 -0.30
N GLY A 71 -5.58 -1.12 -1.31
CA GLY A 71 -6.17 -0.71 -2.59
C GLY A 71 -6.82 -1.86 -3.34
N GLU A 72 -6.23 -3.06 -3.30
CA GLU A 72 -6.84 -4.28 -3.84
C GLU A 72 -8.14 -4.63 -3.13
N ALA A 73 -8.20 -4.48 -1.80
CA ALA A 73 -9.43 -4.68 -1.03
C ALA A 73 -10.53 -3.70 -1.47
N PHE A 74 -10.20 -2.41 -1.69
CA PHE A 74 -11.14 -1.43 -2.25
C PHE A 74 -11.68 -1.85 -3.61
N ASP A 75 -10.82 -2.30 -4.50
CA ASP A 75 -11.22 -2.74 -5.84
C ASP A 75 -12.11 -3.98 -5.80
N LYS A 76 -11.78 -4.95 -4.95
CA LYS A 76 -12.59 -6.17 -4.76
C LYS A 76 -13.96 -5.85 -4.15
N VAL A 77 -14.00 -5.01 -3.11
CA VAL A 77 -15.26 -4.55 -2.51
C VAL A 77 -16.09 -3.78 -3.53
N GLY A 78 -15.48 -2.86 -4.27
CA GLY A 78 -16.17 -2.11 -5.32
C GLY A 78 -16.77 -3.01 -6.39
N THR A 79 -16.06 -4.05 -6.81
CA THR A 79 -16.58 -5.04 -7.75
C THR A 79 -17.80 -5.78 -7.17
N MET A 80 -17.78 -6.15 -5.89
CA MET A 80 -18.92 -6.79 -5.21
C MET A 80 -20.14 -5.86 -5.14
N LEU A 81 -19.92 -4.56 -5.05
CA LEU A 81 -20.96 -3.51 -5.09
C LEU A 81 -21.39 -3.14 -6.52
N GLY A 82 -20.87 -3.80 -7.55
CA GLY A 82 -21.18 -3.52 -8.96
C GLY A 82 -20.56 -2.23 -9.50
N LEU A 83 -19.52 -1.70 -8.83
CA LEU A 83 -18.82 -0.48 -9.26
C LEU A 83 -17.77 -0.80 -10.35
N PRO A 84 -17.46 0.18 -11.24
CA PRO A 84 -16.44 -0.03 -12.27
C PRO A 84 -15.03 -0.12 -11.68
N TYR A 85 -14.18 -0.92 -12.31
CA TYR A 85 -12.76 -1.03 -11.96
C TYR A 85 -11.93 0.10 -12.66
N PRO A 86 -10.93 0.71 -11.98
CA PRO A 86 -10.56 0.57 -10.56
C PRO A 86 -11.61 1.25 -9.65
N ALA A 87 -11.95 0.60 -8.53
CA ALA A 87 -13.14 0.97 -7.78
C ALA A 87 -12.87 1.92 -6.59
N GLY A 88 -11.61 2.14 -6.19
CA GLY A 88 -11.28 2.90 -4.98
C GLY A 88 -11.98 4.26 -4.89
N ALA A 89 -11.86 5.10 -5.93
CA ALA A 89 -12.50 6.41 -5.98
C ALA A 89 -14.04 6.34 -6.00
N ALA A 90 -14.59 5.29 -6.63
CA ALA A 90 -16.04 5.10 -6.68
C ALA A 90 -16.60 4.67 -5.32
N VAL A 91 -15.89 3.79 -4.59
CA VAL A 91 -16.22 3.41 -3.21
C VAL A 91 -16.14 4.62 -2.28
N GLU A 92 -15.08 5.44 -2.38
CA GLU A 92 -14.97 6.67 -1.59
C GLU A 92 -16.16 7.61 -1.83
N LYS A 93 -16.52 7.82 -3.09
CA LYS A 93 -17.67 8.67 -3.45
C LYS A 93 -18.98 8.12 -2.86
N LEU A 94 -19.21 6.81 -2.97
CA LEU A 94 -20.40 6.17 -2.41
C LEU A 94 -20.45 6.29 -0.88
N ALA A 95 -19.30 6.19 -0.22
CA ALA A 95 -19.19 6.26 1.24
C ALA A 95 -19.50 7.65 1.81
N ARG A 96 -19.46 8.72 1.02
CA ARG A 96 -19.79 10.09 1.47
C ARG A 96 -21.23 10.22 1.96
N ASP A 97 -22.13 9.45 1.36
CA ASP A 97 -23.54 9.41 1.72
C ASP A 97 -23.86 8.26 2.71
N GLY A 98 -22.84 7.54 3.14
CA GLY A 98 -22.95 6.41 4.07
C GLY A 98 -22.97 6.82 5.53
N HIS A 99 -23.29 5.85 6.38
CA HIS A 99 -23.19 5.99 7.84
C HIS A 99 -21.98 5.22 8.37
N ASP A 100 -21.42 5.69 9.48
CA ASP A 100 -20.32 5.04 10.15
C ASP A 100 -20.76 3.69 10.75
N VAL A 101 -20.25 2.60 10.20
CA VAL A 101 -20.52 1.21 10.63
C VAL A 101 -19.24 0.49 11.07
N ARG A 102 -18.19 1.26 11.40
CA ARG A 102 -16.85 0.70 11.70
C ARG A 102 -16.86 -0.38 12.79
N ASP A 103 -17.77 -0.30 13.75
CA ASP A 103 -17.85 -1.27 14.84
C ASP A 103 -18.51 -2.60 14.43
N THR A 104 -19.10 -2.66 13.23
CA THR A 104 -19.72 -3.88 12.68
C THR A 104 -18.78 -4.64 11.74
N LEU A 105 -17.69 -4.02 11.31
CA LEU A 105 -16.70 -4.61 10.41
C LEU A 105 -15.45 -5.06 11.17
N PRO A 106 -14.81 -6.17 10.74
CA PRO A 106 -13.56 -6.59 11.36
C PRO A 106 -12.46 -5.56 11.09
N ARG A 107 -11.58 -5.38 12.07
CA ARG A 107 -10.41 -4.50 11.91
C ARG A 107 -9.37 -5.16 11.03
N PRO A 108 -8.68 -4.41 10.15
CA PRO A 108 -7.63 -4.93 9.28
C PRO A 108 -6.31 -5.20 10.01
N ILE A 109 -6.34 -5.30 11.33
CA ILE A 109 -5.19 -5.62 12.18
C ILE A 109 -5.50 -6.95 12.85
N PRO A 110 -4.80 -8.03 12.50
CA PRO A 110 -5.00 -9.33 13.15
C PRO A 110 -4.57 -9.22 14.61
N GLN A 111 -5.48 -9.53 15.54
CA GLN A 111 -5.15 -9.57 16.96
C GLN A 111 -4.45 -10.89 17.34
N ASP A 112 -4.66 -11.96 16.56
CA ASP A 112 -4.26 -13.31 16.88
C ASP A 112 -3.37 -14.00 15.83
N ILE A 113 -3.07 -13.31 14.72
CA ILE A 113 -2.22 -13.87 13.69
C ILE A 113 -0.82 -13.29 13.85
N ALA A 114 0.08 -14.07 14.43
CA ALA A 114 1.49 -13.76 14.33
C ALA A 114 1.88 -13.77 12.85
N ASP A 115 2.36 -12.64 12.34
CA ASP A 115 3.04 -12.62 11.05
C ASP A 115 4.09 -13.74 11.05
N PRO A 116 4.10 -14.67 10.07
CA PRO A 116 5.11 -15.71 9.96
C PRO A 116 6.55 -15.20 9.99
N ALA A 117 6.77 -13.93 9.63
CA ALA A 117 8.04 -13.23 9.73
C ALA A 117 8.28 -12.59 11.12
N GLY A 118 7.37 -12.77 12.09
CA GLY A 118 7.49 -12.22 13.44
C GLY A 118 7.33 -10.69 13.51
N LYS A 119 6.68 -10.07 12.53
CA LYS A 119 6.48 -8.62 12.49
C LYS A 119 5.24 -8.21 13.30
N PRO A 120 5.37 -7.31 14.28
CA PRO A 120 4.27 -6.96 15.19
C PRO A 120 3.17 -6.09 14.55
N HIS A 121 3.37 -5.59 13.32
CA HIS A 121 2.49 -4.63 12.66
C HIS A 121 1.99 -5.14 11.31
N ALA A 122 1.52 -6.38 11.27
CA ALA A 122 0.90 -6.95 10.08
C ALA A 122 -0.51 -6.40 9.85
N PHE A 123 -0.97 -6.43 8.59
CA PHE A 123 -2.33 -6.09 8.18
C PHE A 123 -3.00 -7.31 7.54
N SER A 124 -4.34 -7.36 7.60
CA SER A 124 -5.14 -8.34 6.86
C SER A 124 -6.45 -7.68 6.43
N PHE A 125 -6.74 -7.67 5.14
CA PHE A 125 -7.92 -7.04 4.57
C PHE A 125 -8.94 -8.05 4.06
N THR A 126 -8.60 -9.33 3.95
CA THR A 126 -9.52 -10.39 3.47
C THR A 126 -10.76 -10.51 4.37
N GLY A 127 -10.62 -10.32 5.68
CA GLY A 127 -11.73 -10.34 6.63
C GLY A 127 -12.79 -9.28 6.36
N LEU A 128 -12.39 -8.08 5.94
CA LEU A 128 -13.33 -7.02 5.51
C LEU A 128 -14.17 -7.46 4.31
N LYS A 129 -13.53 -8.00 3.29
CA LYS A 129 -14.21 -8.51 2.09
C LYS A 129 -15.21 -9.61 2.44
N THR A 130 -14.83 -10.55 3.30
CA THR A 130 -15.72 -11.65 3.71
C THR A 130 -16.91 -11.15 4.55
N ALA A 131 -16.73 -10.10 5.33
CA ALA A 131 -17.80 -9.53 6.14
C ALA A 131 -18.87 -8.76 5.34
N LEU A 132 -18.58 -8.46 4.07
CA LEU A 132 -19.49 -7.76 3.15
C LEU A 132 -20.26 -8.72 2.23
N LEU A 133 -20.02 -10.02 2.31
CA LEU A 133 -20.76 -11.09 1.61
C LEU A 133 -21.98 -11.52 2.42
#